data_bab0e9afdb941628d5b7412c476cdb9d
#
_entry.id   bab0e9afdb941628d5b7412c476cdb9d
#
_cell.length_a   1.000
_cell.length_b   1.000
_cell.length_c   1.000
_cell.angle_alpha   90.00
_cell.angle_beta   90.00
_cell.angle_gamma   90.00
#
_symmetry.space_group_name_H-M   'P 1'
#
loop_
_entity.id
_entity.type
_entity.pdbx_description
1 polymer ?
#
loop_
_entity_poly.entity_id
_entity_poly.type
_entity_poly.pdbx_seq_one_letter_code
_entity_poly.pdbx_strand_id
1 'polypeptide(L)'
;AFYRFTFLTSMADVTTEDKIRSEHTLFSVDYRSQAGVQLQLPPFTEYQLALTDPKDYSSPQQLGSDMRSADVEVFEYTSARDPNNGICIALYNTLPFRQHKPKNRTKWLCETTIDVVSFKQLEENEPVHFSISDFLVDGVLPLPA
;
A
#
# COMPACT_ATOMS: atom_id res chain seq x y z
N ALA A 1 -3.11 -0.97 -8.10
CA ALA A 1 -3.34 -1.39 -9.49
C ALA A 1 -4.83 -1.63 -9.74
N PHE A 2 -5.51 -2.54 -9.00
CA PHE A 2 -6.94 -2.85 -9.20
C PHE A 2 -7.85 -1.62 -9.15
N TYR A 3 -7.74 -0.74 -8.17
CA TYR A 3 -8.57 0.49 -8.09
C TYR A 3 -8.43 1.38 -9.33
N ARG A 4 -7.21 1.54 -9.83
CA ARG A 4 -6.96 2.30 -11.05
C ARG A 4 -7.59 1.61 -12.26
N PHE A 5 -7.48 0.29 -12.34
CA PHE A 5 -8.10 -0.50 -13.40
C PHE A 5 -9.62 -0.35 -13.36
N THR A 6 -10.26 -0.58 -12.20
CA THR A 6 -11.70 -0.44 -12.00
C THR A 6 -12.20 0.96 -12.34
N PHE A 7 -11.47 2.00 -11.92
CA PHE A 7 -11.81 3.39 -12.25
C PHE A 7 -11.75 3.66 -13.76
N LEU A 8 -10.68 3.24 -14.42
CA LEU A 8 -10.52 3.46 -15.85
C LEU A 8 -11.53 2.65 -16.68
N THR A 9 -11.85 1.43 -16.24
CA THR A 9 -12.82 0.57 -16.92
C THR A 9 -14.26 1.03 -16.72
N SER A 10 -14.57 1.71 -15.59
CA SER A 10 -15.90 2.30 -15.39
C SER A 10 -16.19 3.50 -16.30
N MET A 11 -15.16 4.10 -16.90
CA MET A 11 -15.28 5.27 -17.78
C MET A 11 -15.21 4.92 -19.28
N ALA A 12 -14.96 3.67 -19.65
CA ALA A 12 -14.79 3.23 -21.02
C ALA A 12 -15.49 1.88 -21.24
N ASP A 13 -15.91 1.60 -22.49
CA ASP A 13 -16.37 0.27 -22.90
C ASP A 13 -15.17 -0.69 -22.95
N VAL A 14 -14.81 -1.24 -21.79
CA VAL A 14 -13.67 -2.12 -21.62
C VAL A 14 -14.15 -3.57 -21.61
N THR A 15 -13.51 -4.39 -22.41
CA THR A 15 -13.78 -5.83 -22.45
C THR A 15 -12.99 -6.58 -21.38
N THR A 16 -13.40 -7.81 -21.06
CA THR A 16 -12.70 -8.68 -20.11
C THR A 16 -11.26 -9.04 -20.56
N GLU A 17 -10.93 -8.81 -21.83
CA GLU A 17 -9.60 -9.06 -22.40
C GLU A 17 -8.66 -7.84 -22.26
N ASP A 18 -9.19 -6.70 -21.86
CA ASP A 18 -8.40 -5.48 -21.72
C ASP A 18 -7.44 -5.54 -20.53
N LYS A 19 -6.28 -4.96 -20.73
CA LYS A 19 -5.23 -4.92 -19.74
C LYS A 19 -4.49 -3.58 -19.75
N ILE A 20 -4.09 -3.15 -18.56
CA ILE A 20 -3.26 -1.97 -18.38
C ILE A 20 -1.84 -2.41 -18.09
N ARG A 21 -0.89 -1.87 -18.84
CA ARG A 21 0.55 -2.04 -18.59
C ARG A 21 1.17 -0.76 -18.09
N SER A 22 2.05 -0.87 -17.12
CA SER A 22 2.81 0.26 -16.58
C SER A 22 4.21 -0.17 -16.16
N GLU A 23 5.15 0.78 -16.24
CA GLU A 23 6.51 0.60 -15.75
C GLU A 23 6.64 1.21 -14.36
N HIS A 24 7.36 0.52 -13.49
CA HIS A 24 7.62 0.95 -12.12
C HIS A 24 9.11 0.86 -11.81
N THR A 25 9.54 1.63 -10.83
CA THR A 25 10.85 1.49 -10.22
C THR A 25 10.66 1.15 -8.75
N LEU A 26 11.09 -0.05 -8.36
CA LEU A 26 11.24 -0.41 -6.96
C LEU A 26 12.58 0.15 -6.46
N PHE A 27 12.59 0.71 -5.26
CA PHE A 27 13.80 1.23 -4.63
C PHE A 27 13.70 1.11 -3.11
N SER A 28 14.83 1.19 -2.43
CA SER A 28 14.89 1.22 -0.97
C SER A 28 15.41 2.57 -0.47
N VAL A 29 14.96 2.94 0.73
CA VAL A 29 15.46 4.08 1.49
C VAL A 29 15.68 3.67 2.94
N ASP A 30 16.74 4.18 3.56
CA ASP A 30 16.94 4.05 5.00
C ASP A 30 16.27 5.22 5.70
N TYR A 31 15.57 4.93 6.79
CA TYR A 31 15.00 5.97 7.65
C TYR A 31 15.38 5.72 9.11
N ARG A 32 15.34 6.77 9.91
CA ARG A 32 15.54 6.72 11.34
C ARG A 32 14.89 7.94 11.98
N SER A 33 14.13 7.73 13.05
CA SER A 33 13.54 8.79 13.86
C SER A 33 13.63 8.44 15.34
N GLN A 34 13.61 9.47 16.20
CA GLN A 34 13.37 9.34 17.63
C GLN A 34 11.91 9.66 17.99
N ALA A 35 11.17 10.29 17.05
CA ALA A 35 9.75 10.61 17.15
C ALA A 35 8.94 9.66 16.25
N GLY A 36 9.17 8.35 16.38
CA GLY A 36 8.51 7.31 15.60
C GLY A 36 7.52 6.50 16.43
N VAL A 37 6.46 6.00 15.80
CA VAL A 37 5.44 5.15 16.42
C VAL A 37 5.29 3.85 15.62
N GLN A 38 5.15 2.73 16.33
CA GLN A 38 4.95 1.41 15.74
C GLN A 38 3.56 0.90 16.13
N LEU A 39 2.57 1.09 15.24
CA LEU A 39 1.18 0.75 15.51
C LEU A 39 0.90 -0.76 15.52
N GLN A 40 1.82 -1.57 15.04
CA GLN A 40 1.74 -3.03 15.12
C GLN A 40 2.21 -3.60 16.47
N LEU A 41 2.71 -2.75 17.38
CA LEU A 41 3.18 -3.14 18.71
C LEU A 41 2.27 -2.62 19.83
N PRO A 42 2.33 -3.19 21.05
CA PRO A 42 1.64 -2.63 22.21
C PRO A 42 1.98 -1.15 22.45
N PRO A 43 1.02 -0.32 22.87
CA PRO A 43 -0.35 -0.67 23.25
C PRO A 43 -1.36 -0.75 22.07
N PHE A 44 -0.95 -0.49 20.84
CA PHE A 44 -1.84 -0.36 19.68
C PHE A 44 -2.38 -1.70 19.16
N THR A 45 -1.78 -2.81 19.52
CA THR A 45 -2.25 -4.16 19.11
C THR A 45 -3.68 -4.45 19.53
N GLU A 46 -4.17 -3.84 20.61
CA GLU A 46 -5.56 -3.99 21.07
C GLU A 46 -6.56 -3.34 20.11
N TYR A 47 -6.12 -2.38 19.32
CA TYR A 47 -6.92 -1.62 18.35
C TYR A 47 -6.71 -2.09 16.92
N GLN A 48 -5.96 -3.17 16.71
CA GLN A 48 -5.52 -3.61 15.38
C GLN A 48 -6.69 -3.79 14.41
N LEU A 49 -7.82 -4.37 14.86
CA LEU A 49 -9.00 -4.56 14.03
C LEU A 49 -9.58 -3.24 13.50
N ALA A 50 -9.62 -2.21 14.34
CA ALA A 50 -10.11 -0.88 13.95
C ALA A 50 -9.09 -0.14 13.06
N LEU A 51 -7.79 -0.36 13.29
CA LEU A 51 -6.72 0.30 12.53
C LEU A 51 -6.49 -0.33 11.15
N THR A 52 -6.93 -1.58 10.94
CA THR A 52 -6.80 -2.30 9.68
C THR A 52 -8.13 -2.60 9.00
N ASP A 53 -9.22 -1.96 9.42
CA ASP A 53 -10.52 -2.14 8.78
C ASP A 53 -10.44 -1.65 7.32
N PRO A 54 -10.73 -2.50 6.32
CA PRO A 54 -10.65 -2.12 4.92
C PRO A 54 -11.82 -1.26 4.44
N LYS A 55 -12.86 -1.04 5.28
CA LYS A 55 -14.07 -0.27 4.95
C LYS A 55 -14.19 1.02 5.74
N ASP A 56 -13.79 1.02 7.01
CA ASP A 56 -13.89 2.18 7.90
C ASP A 56 -12.50 2.74 8.25
N TYR A 57 -12.23 3.92 7.74
CA TYR A 57 -10.98 4.64 7.96
C TYR A 57 -11.08 5.74 9.03
N SER A 58 -12.22 5.89 9.71
CA SER A 58 -12.45 6.96 10.69
C SER A 58 -11.43 6.92 11.83
N SER A 59 -11.24 5.74 12.44
CA SER A 59 -10.28 5.54 13.53
C SER A 59 -8.83 5.79 13.11
N PRO A 60 -8.29 5.19 12.03
CA PRO A 60 -6.93 5.47 11.61
C PRO A 60 -6.71 6.91 11.11
N GLN A 61 -7.72 7.56 10.52
CA GLN A 61 -7.63 8.98 10.15
C GLN A 61 -7.54 9.89 11.37
N GLN A 62 -8.35 9.64 12.40
CA GLN A 62 -8.27 10.40 13.65
C GLN A 62 -6.91 10.20 14.33
N LEU A 63 -6.47 8.95 14.49
CA LEU A 63 -5.14 8.65 15.05
C LEU A 63 -4.02 9.30 14.24
N GLY A 64 -4.12 9.29 12.91
CA GLY A 64 -3.17 9.96 12.03
C GLY A 64 -3.09 11.47 12.26
N SER A 65 -4.24 12.12 12.52
CA SER A 65 -4.32 13.55 12.86
C SER A 65 -3.71 13.83 14.23
N ASP A 66 -3.99 12.98 15.20
CA ASP A 66 -3.45 13.10 16.57
C ASP A 66 -1.94 12.92 16.59
N MET A 67 -1.40 11.92 15.90
CA MET A 67 0.04 11.70 15.74
C MET A 67 0.73 12.90 15.08
N ARG A 68 0.12 13.49 14.06
CA ARG A 68 0.65 14.70 13.41
C ARG A 68 0.69 15.88 14.38
N SER A 69 -0.35 16.05 15.20
CA SER A 69 -0.43 17.11 16.21
C SER A 69 0.54 16.91 17.37
N ALA A 70 0.99 15.66 17.59
CA ALA A 70 1.98 15.28 18.57
C ALA A 70 3.43 15.26 18.00
N ASP A 71 3.67 15.89 16.85
CA ASP A 71 4.97 15.98 16.18
C ASP A 71 5.61 14.60 15.88
N VAL A 72 4.80 13.57 15.67
CA VAL A 72 5.29 12.29 15.15
C VAL A 72 5.83 12.49 13.74
N GLU A 73 7.05 12.00 13.49
CA GLU A 73 7.71 12.16 12.19
C GLU A 73 7.42 10.97 11.25
N VAL A 74 7.35 9.76 11.81
CA VAL A 74 7.18 8.51 11.07
C VAL A 74 6.38 7.51 11.89
N PHE A 75 5.55 6.72 11.23
CA PHE A 75 4.90 5.59 11.87
C PHE A 75 4.87 4.36 10.96
N GLU A 76 4.93 3.21 11.60
CA GLU A 76 4.75 1.90 10.97
C GLU A 76 3.37 1.36 11.31
N TYR A 77 2.74 0.68 10.37
CA TYR A 77 1.41 0.10 10.58
C TYR A 77 1.22 -1.15 9.73
N THR A 78 0.33 -2.04 10.19
CA THR A 78 -0.08 -3.21 9.42
C THR A 78 -0.96 -2.79 8.27
N SER A 79 -0.68 -3.27 7.06
CA SER A 79 -1.50 -3.00 5.89
C SER A 79 -2.91 -3.57 6.04
N ALA A 80 -3.93 -2.74 5.85
CA ALA A 80 -5.32 -3.18 5.78
C ALA A 80 -5.66 -3.93 4.48
N ARG A 81 -4.75 -3.95 3.51
CA ARG A 81 -4.96 -4.48 2.15
C ARG A 81 -4.06 -5.66 1.79
N ASP A 82 -3.01 -5.90 2.56
CA ASP A 82 -2.12 -7.02 2.33
C ASP A 82 -2.60 -8.24 3.13
N PRO A 83 -3.01 -9.34 2.45
CA PRO A 83 -3.46 -10.55 3.12
C PRO A 83 -2.37 -11.19 4.01
N ASN A 84 -1.10 -10.83 3.80
CA ASN A 84 0.03 -11.29 4.60
C ASN A 84 0.37 -10.35 5.77
N ASN A 85 -0.46 -9.34 6.04
CA ASN A 85 -0.25 -8.35 7.10
C ASN A 85 1.11 -7.63 7.01
N GLY A 86 1.55 -7.32 5.80
CA GLY A 86 2.78 -6.59 5.56
C GLY A 86 2.81 -5.24 6.26
N ILE A 87 3.99 -4.84 6.73
CA ILE A 87 4.17 -3.58 7.43
C ILE A 87 4.39 -2.46 6.41
N CYS A 88 3.55 -1.44 6.53
CA CYS A 88 3.67 -0.19 5.80
C CYS A 88 4.31 0.90 6.66
N ILE A 89 4.86 1.90 5.98
CA ILE A 89 5.47 3.06 6.61
C ILE A 89 4.84 4.33 6.07
N ALA A 90 4.59 5.30 6.94
CA ALA A 90 4.18 6.64 6.56
C ALA A 90 5.04 7.67 7.27
N LEU A 91 5.38 8.75 6.55
CA LEU A 91 6.17 9.85 7.05
C LEU A 91 5.38 11.15 6.93
N TYR A 92 5.35 11.95 8.00
CA TYR A 92 4.75 13.28 7.97
C TYR A 92 5.67 14.35 7.39
N ASN A 93 6.98 14.09 7.39
CA ASN A 93 8.00 14.96 6.82
C ASN A 93 9.19 14.15 6.33
N THR A 94 10.20 14.81 5.80
CA THR A 94 11.39 14.17 5.19
C THR A 94 12.57 14.02 6.15
N LEU A 95 12.47 14.50 7.38
CA LEU A 95 13.56 14.47 8.37
C LEU A 95 14.07 13.06 8.69
N PRO A 96 13.20 12.02 8.74
CA PRO A 96 13.63 10.66 9.01
C PRO A 96 14.54 10.05 7.93
N PHE A 97 14.52 10.54 6.70
CA PHE A 97 15.37 9.99 5.65
C PHE A 97 16.85 10.17 5.94
N ARG A 98 17.61 9.08 5.83
CA ARG A 98 19.07 9.08 6.09
C ARG A 98 19.90 9.40 4.86
N GLN A 99 19.28 9.56 3.70
CA GLN A 99 19.94 9.77 2.43
C GLN A 99 19.09 10.63 1.49
N HIS A 100 19.75 11.36 0.60
CA HIS A 100 19.10 12.24 -0.39
C HIS A 100 18.68 11.51 -1.68
N LYS A 101 19.07 10.24 -1.85
CA LYS A 101 18.79 9.46 -3.06
C LYS A 101 18.38 8.04 -2.67
N PRO A 102 17.43 7.45 -3.40
CA PRO A 102 17.05 6.06 -3.21
C PRO A 102 18.18 5.10 -3.61
N LYS A 103 18.22 3.93 -2.94
CA LYS A 103 19.14 2.82 -3.20
C LYS A 103 18.42 1.67 -3.91
N ASN A 104 19.19 0.70 -4.40
CA ASN A 104 18.72 -0.59 -4.91
C ASN A 104 17.55 -0.44 -5.89
N ARG A 105 17.74 0.41 -6.89
CA ARG A 105 16.72 0.69 -7.90
C ARG A 105 16.62 -0.46 -8.90
N THR A 106 15.45 -1.07 -9.00
CA THR A 106 15.15 -2.10 -10.00
C THR A 106 13.93 -1.70 -10.82
N LYS A 107 13.92 -2.08 -12.08
CA LYS A 107 12.80 -1.81 -12.98
C LYS A 107 11.84 -2.98 -13.01
N TRP A 108 10.56 -2.66 -12.94
CA TRP A 108 9.47 -3.61 -12.91
C TRP A 108 8.41 -3.27 -13.96
N LEU A 109 7.86 -4.29 -14.58
CA LEU A 109 6.65 -4.20 -15.38
C LEU A 109 5.47 -4.64 -14.55
N CYS A 110 4.37 -3.90 -14.64
CA CYS A 110 3.08 -4.27 -14.05
C CYS A 110 2.06 -4.45 -15.17
N GLU A 111 1.38 -5.59 -15.19
CA GLU A 111 0.22 -5.85 -16.00
C GLU A 111 -0.99 -6.05 -15.09
N THR A 112 -2.06 -5.29 -15.30
CA THR A 112 -3.30 -5.38 -14.54
C THR A 112 -4.43 -5.76 -15.47
N THR A 113 -5.12 -6.83 -15.14
CA THR A 113 -6.38 -7.29 -15.74
C THR A 113 -7.52 -7.13 -14.73
N ILE A 114 -8.71 -7.57 -15.08
CA ILE A 114 -9.85 -7.56 -14.15
C ILE A 114 -9.63 -8.48 -12.95
N ASP A 115 -8.91 -9.59 -13.11
CA ASP A 115 -8.77 -10.63 -12.08
C ASP A 115 -7.40 -10.68 -11.43
N VAL A 116 -6.35 -10.22 -12.12
CA VAL A 116 -4.96 -10.44 -11.69
C VAL A 116 -4.12 -9.20 -11.93
N VAL A 117 -3.29 -8.88 -10.96
CA VAL A 117 -2.15 -7.96 -11.12
C VAL A 117 -0.86 -8.76 -11.10
N SER A 118 -0.04 -8.59 -12.11
CA SER A 118 1.25 -9.26 -12.24
C SER A 118 2.38 -8.25 -12.25
N PHE A 119 3.39 -8.46 -11.41
CA PHE A 119 4.61 -7.69 -11.41
C PHE A 119 5.78 -8.57 -11.83
N LYS A 120 6.58 -8.09 -12.76
CA LYS A 120 7.79 -8.77 -13.22
C LYS A 120 8.98 -7.81 -13.16
N GLN A 121 10.03 -8.21 -12.45
CA GLN A 121 11.32 -7.52 -12.54
C GLN A 121 11.96 -7.81 -13.90
N LEU A 122 12.54 -6.80 -14.54
CA LEU A 122 13.07 -6.96 -15.90
C LEU A 122 14.22 -7.97 -16.00
N GLU A 123 14.99 -8.12 -14.93
CA GLU A 123 16.17 -9.00 -14.87
C GLU A 123 15.86 -10.40 -14.32
N GLU A 124 14.63 -10.65 -13.85
CA GLU A 124 14.18 -11.93 -13.29
C GLU A 124 13.15 -12.60 -14.19
N ASN A 125 13.04 -13.92 -14.10
CA ASN A 125 12.17 -14.68 -14.99
C ASN A 125 10.76 -14.89 -14.43
N GLU A 126 10.59 -14.90 -13.11
CA GLU A 126 9.32 -15.24 -12.49
C GLU A 126 8.54 -13.98 -12.08
N PRO A 127 7.30 -13.82 -12.55
CA PRO A 127 6.43 -12.76 -12.10
C PRO A 127 5.82 -13.08 -10.73
N VAL A 128 5.52 -12.04 -9.96
CA VAL A 128 4.69 -12.11 -8.75
C VAL A 128 3.26 -11.75 -9.12
N HIS A 129 2.30 -12.58 -8.71
CA HIS A 129 0.88 -12.43 -9.03
C HIS A 129 0.07 -12.12 -7.77
N PHE A 130 -0.94 -11.27 -7.94
CA PHE A 130 -1.94 -10.94 -6.94
C PHE A 130 -3.32 -11.12 -7.55
N SER A 131 -4.15 -11.98 -6.96
CA SER A 131 -5.53 -12.18 -7.39
C SER A 131 -6.41 -11.06 -6.83
N ILE A 132 -7.44 -10.64 -7.57
CA ILE A 132 -8.43 -9.71 -7.05
C ILE A 132 -9.15 -10.27 -5.83
N SER A 133 -9.34 -11.61 -5.76
CA SER A 133 -9.96 -12.29 -4.62
C SER A 133 -9.31 -11.99 -3.28
N ASP A 134 -8.00 -11.72 -3.27
CA ASP A 134 -7.23 -11.41 -2.06
C ASP A 134 -7.56 -10.02 -1.50
N PHE A 135 -8.25 -9.18 -2.28
CA PHE A 135 -8.59 -7.79 -1.94
C PHE A 135 -10.09 -7.55 -1.79
N LEU A 136 -10.91 -8.58 -2.04
CA LEU A 136 -12.35 -8.46 -1.87
C LEU A 136 -12.76 -8.55 -0.40
N VAL A 137 -13.73 -7.74 -0.01
CA VAL A 137 -14.41 -7.83 1.28
C VAL A 137 -15.90 -8.04 0.99
N ASP A 138 -16.48 -9.13 1.46
CA ASP A 138 -17.86 -9.55 1.13
C ASP A 138 -18.11 -9.63 -0.40
N GLY A 139 -17.10 -10.06 -1.17
CA GLY A 139 -17.18 -10.21 -2.61
C GLY A 139 -17.08 -8.91 -3.42
N VAL A 140 -16.80 -7.77 -2.75
CA VAL A 140 -16.68 -6.44 -3.39
C VAL A 140 -15.30 -5.85 -3.11
N LEU A 141 -14.70 -5.20 -4.11
CA LEU A 141 -13.48 -4.42 -3.91
C LEU A 141 -13.84 -3.16 -3.11
N PRO A 142 -13.34 -3.01 -1.86
CA PRO A 142 -13.67 -1.85 -1.03
C PRO A 142 -13.19 -0.56 -1.70
N LEU A 143 -14.05 0.43 -1.80
CA LEU A 143 -13.67 1.74 -2.33
C LEU A 143 -12.72 2.44 -1.35
N PRO A 144 -11.70 3.17 -1.86
CA PRO A 144 -10.92 4.05 -1.00
C PRO A 144 -11.83 5.14 -0.42
N ALA A 145 -11.65 5.44 0.85
CA ALA A 145 -12.37 6.52 1.53
C ALA A 145 -11.89 7.90 1.04
#